data_2ed25ea74d5b42bda1da4206c97a040a
#
_entry.id   2ed25ea74d5b42bda1da4206c97a040a
#
_cell.length_a   1.000
_cell.length_b   1.000
_cell.length_c   1.000
_cell.angle_alpha   90.00
_cell.angle_beta   90.00
_cell.angle_gamma   90.00
#
_symmetry.space_group_name_H-M   'P 1'
#
loop_
_entity.id
_entity.type
_entity.pdbx_description
1 polymer ?
#
loop_
_entity_poly.entity_id
_entity_poly.type
_entity_poly.pdbx_seq_one_letter_code
_entity_poly.pdbx_strand_id
1 'polypeptide(L)'
;MYIHTLRALPSTLATLLVITMTSSAQSAPKNDNKQPLIGGQPVVTLTRLKTGDGSKPEFLSAVVLPGRGMNLFQITAYLPGKGEIPLLHSPSLEEAASILGGPGDPYGTKSFSFGGAFLVPFANRIIGPLSNDGKTVSFEWQGHPFTLDANWKGKKPEAVPHAIHGLILASKTDDVKQTAAGDTKTVSGVIHNGNFSEPWFSKTDVSISVSLSGDAVIATVEAKNVGDKPEPVGIAWHPYFNLPSGDRKQARLHVAGDQRAEVNNYDDVFPTGKLLPSQGTPYDFTAKGGKALGDLFLDDNWTNLKKDSDGISYSEIIDPAAKYGIRIVALSRHVNTVQVYSPLDQKFIAIEPQFNYNDPFGKEWGNSDTGMVTLLPGQSVTWKVKLELFIP
;
A
#
# COMPACT_ATOMS: atom_id res chain seq x y z
N MET A 1 72.34 -31.89 81.99
CA MET A 1 72.86 -30.56 81.93
C MET A 1 72.39 -29.91 80.66
N TYR A 2 71.78 -28.82 80.76
CA TYR A 2 71.08 -27.97 79.79
C TYR A 2 69.59 -28.27 79.67
N ILE A 3 68.82 -27.44 80.32
CA ILE A 3 67.43 -27.27 80.35
C ILE A 3 67.00 -26.43 79.11
N HIS A 4 66.08 -26.91 78.31
CA HIS A 4 65.44 -26.04 77.28
C HIS A 4 63.96 -25.87 77.63
N THR A 5 63.64 -24.65 77.96
CA THR A 5 62.35 -24.13 78.23
C THR A 5 61.51 -24.00 76.91
N LEU A 6 60.35 -24.64 76.87
CA LEU A 6 59.32 -24.50 75.85
C LEU A 6 58.47 -23.22 76.15
N ARG A 7 58.48 -22.25 75.26
CA ARG A 7 57.57 -21.13 75.28
C ARG A 7 56.29 -21.52 74.48
N ALA A 8 55.15 -21.39 75.06
CA ALA A 8 53.86 -21.53 74.46
C ALA A 8 53.53 -20.28 73.59
N LEU A 9 53.05 -20.51 72.41
CA LEU A 9 52.49 -19.51 71.48
C LEU A 9 50.94 -19.49 71.62
N PRO A 10 50.28 -18.32 71.57
CA PRO A 10 48.82 -18.26 71.69
C PRO A 10 48.13 -18.55 70.34
N SER A 11 47.12 -19.38 70.36
CA SER A 11 46.25 -19.68 69.24
C SER A 11 45.29 -18.53 68.96
N THR A 12 45.48 -17.88 67.81
CA THR A 12 44.54 -16.90 67.22
C THR A 12 43.43 -17.65 66.50
N LEU A 13 42.21 -17.47 67.04
CA LEU A 13 40.96 -17.96 66.46
C LEU A 13 40.62 -17.09 65.25
N ALA A 14 40.73 -17.60 64.05
CA ALA A 14 40.31 -16.94 62.81
C ALA A 14 38.80 -17.19 62.61
N THR A 15 38.00 -16.18 62.79
CA THR A 15 36.55 -16.21 62.50
C THR A 15 36.35 -16.07 60.99
N LEU A 16 35.94 -17.12 60.36
CA LEU A 16 35.62 -17.12 58.91
C LEU A 16 34.24 -16.49 58.73
N LEU A 17 34.21 -15.26 58.19
CA LEU A 17 32.99 -14.58 57.83
C LEU A 17 32.53 -15.10 56.48
N VAL A 18 31.49 -15.95 56.41
CA VAL A 18 30.85 -16.41 55.18
C VAL A 18 29.91 -15.36 54.73
N ILE A 19 30.31 -14.55 53.72
CA ILE A 19 29.43 -13.62 53.03
C ILE A 19 28.64 -14.41 51.99
N THR A 20 27.40 -14.76 52.30
CA THR A 20 26.43 -15.27 51.32
C THR A 20 26.01 -14.12 50.39
N MET A 21 26.60 -14.05 49.21
CA MET A 21 26.07 -13.21 48.13
C MET A 21 24.78 -13.81 47.62
N THR A 22 23.65 -13.32 48.06
CA THR A 22 22.36 -13.53 47.37
C THR A 22 22.38 -12.80 46.06
N SER A 23 22.66 -13.50 44.98
CA SER A 23 22.47 -13.01 43.61
C SER A 23 20.97 -12.86 43.40
N SER A 24 20.46 -11.63 43.55
CA SER A 24 19.15 -11.24 43.04
C SER A 24 19.25 -11.31 41.53
N ALA A 25 18.77 -12.40 40.91
CA ALA A 25 18.51 -12.45 39.49
C ALA A 25 17.47 -11.37 39.17
N GLN A 26 17.96 -10.22 38.72
CA GLN A 26 17.14 -9.19 38.15
C GLN A 26 16.56 -9.75 36.86
N SER A 27 15.28 -10.15 36.91
CA SER A 27 14.54 -10.58 35.70
C SER A 27 14.65 -9.44 34.71
N ALA A 28 15.29 -9.72 33.56
CA ALA A 28 15.25 -8.80 32.43
C ALA A 28 13.79 -8.39 32.18
N PRO A 29 13.53 -7.10 31.88
CA PRO A 29 12.18 -6.67 31.57
C PRO A 29 11.70 -7.54 30.40
N LYS A 30 10.63 -8.28 30.61
CA LYS A 30 9.87 -8.92 29.52
C LYS A 30 9.38 -7.78 28.65
N ASN A 31 10.06 -7.59 27.53
CA ASN A 31 9.63 -6.70 26.47
C ASN A 31 8.43 -7.38 25.77
N ASP A 32 7.26 -7.36 26.42
CA ASP A 32 5.99 -7.80 25.85
C ASP A 32 5.51 -6.73 24.83
N ASN A 33 6.37 -6.36 23.89
CA ASN A 33 5.99 -5.63 22.70
C ASN A 33 5.24 -6.60 21.76
N LYS A 34 4.05 -7.06 22.19
CA LYS A 34 3.12 -7.68 21.26
C LYS A 34 2.81 -6.65 20.19
N GLN A 35 3.21 -6.95 18.96
CA GLN A 35 2.81 -6.19 17.78
C GLN A 35 1.29 -6.01 17.82
N PRO A 36 0.77 -4.80 17.56
CA PRO A 36 -0.67 -4.56 17.57
C PRO A 36 -1.37 -5.47 16.56
N LEU A 37 -2.56 -5.95 16.91
CA LEU A 37 -3.43 -6.69 15.99
C LEU A 37 -4.30 -5.71 15.23
N ILE A 38 -4.19 -5.71 13.90
CA ILE A 38 -5.05 -4.90 13.02
C ILE A 38 -5.72 -5.85 12.02
N GLY A 39 -7.05 -5.81 11.94
CA GLY A 39 -7.81 -6.79 11.16
C GLY A 39 -7.66 -8.23 11.72
N GLY A 40 -7.33 -8.36 13.01
CA GLY A 40 -7.18 -9.65 13.68
C GLY A 40 -5.88 -10.38 13.40
N GLN A 41 -4.88 -9.73 12.79
CA GLN A 41 -3.54 -10.30 12.56
C GLN A 41 -2.44 -9.35 13.04
N PRO A 42 -1.26 -9.88 13.43
CA PRO A 42 -0.12 -9.06 13.81
C PRO A 42 0.35 -8.17 12.66
N VAL A 43 0.71 -6.94 12.98
CA VAL A 43 1.40 -6.04 12.05
C VAL A 43 2.79 -6.58 11.75
N VAL A 44 3.25 -6.47 10.51
CA VAL A 44 4.62 -6.81 10.12
C VAL A 44 5.39 -5.54 9.82
N THR A 45 6.55 -5.37 10.47
CA THR A 45 7.48 -4.27 10.21
C THR A 45 8.78 -4.82 9.67
N LEU A 46 9.11 -4.46 8.44
CA LEU A 46 10.45 -4.66 7.87
C LEU A 46 11.31 -3.46 8.27
N THR A 47 12.51 -3.72 8.76
CA THR A 47 13.46 -2.66 9.15
C THR A 47 14.85 -2.95 8.63
N ARG A 48 15.58 -1.90 8.28
CA ARG A 48 17.00 -1.92 7.95
C ARG A 48 17.72 -0.74 8.60
N LEU A 49 19.01 -0.88 8.81
CA LEU A 49 19.83 0.24 9.27
C LEU A 49 20.23 1.11 8.08
N LYS A 50 20.34 2.42 8.33
CA LYS A 50 20.94 3.34 7.36
C LYS A 50 22.39 2.95 7.13
N THR A 51 22.76 2.79 5.87
CA THR A 51 24.11 2.33 5.49
C THR A 51 24.96 3.43 4.87
N GLY A 52 24.35 4.43 4.25
CA GLY A 52 25.04 5.55 3.60
C GLY A 52 25.55 6.61 4.59
N ASP A 53 26.38 7.49 4.07
CA ASP A 53 26.94 8.64 4.80
C ASP A 53 25.92 9.77 5.08
N GLY A 54 24.68 9.60 4.61
CA GLY A 54 23.61 10.59 4.75
C GLY A 54 23.53 11.60 3.60
N SER A 55 24.33 11.45 2.55
CA SER A 55 24.28 12.31 1.36
C SER A 55 23.14 11.96 0.41
N LYS A 56 22.61 10.73 0.51
CA LYS A 56 21.52 10.20 -0.34
C LYS A 56 20.32 9.78 0.50
N PRO A 57 19.11 9.84 -0.06
CA PRO A 57 17.93 9.27 0.59
C PRO A 57 18.01 7.74 0.59
N GLU A 58 17.49 7.12 1.66
CA GLU A 58 17.39 5.67 1.82
C GLU A 58 16.05 5.28 2.41
N PHE A 59 15.44 4.19 1.93
CA PHE A 59 14.32 3.56 2.62
C PHE A 59 14.80 2.83 3.86
N LEU A 60 14.10 2.97 4.98
CA LEU A 60 14.50 2.43 6.28
C LEU A 60 13.54 1.38 6.82
N SER A 61 12.24 1.58 6.62
CA SER A 61 11.24 0.63 7.10
C SER A 61 10.02 0.56 6.21
N ALA A 62 9.31 -0.56 6.28
CA ALA A 62 8.01 -0.77 5.68
C ALA A 62 7.09 -1.49 6.66
N VAL A 63 5.91 -0.96 6.90
CA VAL A 63 4.88 -1.54 7.77
C VAL A 63 3.78 -2.11 6.90
N VAL A 64 3.44 -3.37 7.11
CA VAL A 64 2.43 -4.09 6.35
C VAL A 64 1.36 -4.63 7.30
N LEU A 65 0.09 -4.57 6.89
CA LEU A 65 -1.07 -5.05 7.63
C LEU A 65 -1.64 -6.33 7.01
N PRO A 66 -1.19 -7.53 7.42
CA PRO A 66 -1.70 -8.79 6.87
C PRO A 66 -3.22 -8.97 7.05
N GLY A 67 -3.79 -8.47 8.15
CA GLY A 67 -5.22 -8.52 8.43
C GLY A 67 -6.06 -7.51 7.64
N ARG A 68 -5.45 -6.75 6.73
CA ARG A 68 -6.08 -5.76 5.87
C ARG A 68 -5.56 -5.85 4.45
N GLY A 69 -5.63 -7.06 3.86
CA GLY A 69 -5.24 -7.30 2.47
C GLY A 69 -3.78 -6.98 2.18
N MET A 70 -2.87 -7.21 3.14
CA MET A 70 -1.44 -6.85 3.03
C MET A 70 -1.18 -5.35 2.81
N ASN A 71 -2.09 -4.45 3.21
CA ASN A 71 -1.91 -3.01 3.03
C ASN A 71 -0.49 -2.58 3.43
N LEU A 72 0.26 -1.99 2.48
CA LEU A 72 1.57 -1.35 2.74
C LEU A 72 1.30 -0.02 3.44
N PHE A 73 1.16 -0.08 4.77
CA PHE A 73 0.55 0.95 5.59
C PHE A 73 1.45 2.16 5.82
N GLN A 74 2.76 1.94 5.98
CA GLN A 74 3.73 3.02 6.12
C GLN A 74 5.07 2.62 5.51
N ILE A 75 5.76 3.59 4.96
CA ILE A 75 7.17 3.51 4.55
C ILE A 75 7.90 4.65 5.24
N THR A 76 8.99 4.36 5.94
CA THR A 76 9.87 5.40 6.50
C THR A 76 11.14 5.47 5.66
N ALA A 77 11.57 6.69 5.36
CA ALA A 77 12.82 6.95 4.65
C ALA A 77 13.67 7.98 5.39
N TYR A 78 14.97 7.87 5.23
CA TYR A 78 15.91 8.93 5.57
C TYR A 78 16.03 9.90 4.40
N LEU A 79 15.87 11.19 4.67
CA LEU A 79 16.14 12.25 3.70
C LEU A 79 17.29 13.13 4.21
N PRO A 80 18.28 13.45 3.36
CA PRO A 80 19.39 14.32 3.72
C PRO A 80 18.90 15.67 4.27
N GLY A 81 19.42 16.05 5.42
CA GLY A 81 19.06 17.29 6.10
C GLY A 81 17.68 17.32 6.78
N LYS A 82 16.90 16.25 6.70
CA LYS A 82 15.57 16.13 7.34
C LYS A 82 15.49 14.95 8.34
N GLY A 83 16.39 13.96 8.22
CA GLY A 83 16.32 12.75 9.03
C GLY A 83 15.28 11.75 8.52
N GLU A 84 14.70 10.99 9.45
CA GLU A 84 13.69 9.98 9.13
C GLU A 84 12.30 10.61 8.99
N ILE A 85 11.62 10.31 7.90
CA ILE A 85 10.27 10.82 7.62
C ILE A 85 9.33 9.70 7.17
N PRO A 86 8.03 9.77 7.54
CA PRO A 86 7.00 8.89 7.00
C PRO A 86 6.62 9.34 5.58
N LEU A 87 6.65 8.40 4.63
CA LEU A 87 6.33 8.69 3.23
C LEU A 87 4.85 8.52 2.90
N LEU A 88 4.14 7.63 3.61
CA LEU A 88 2.72 7.40 3.36
C LEU A 88 1.87 8.08 4.43
N HIS A 89 0.69 8.57 4.02
CA HIS A 89 -0.30 9.11 4.94
C HIS A 89 -0.99 7.97 5.68
N SER A 90 -0.70 7.86 6.97
CA SER A 90 -1.32 6.86 7.84
C SER A 90 -1.32 7.36 9.28
N PRO A 91 -2.32 6.99 10.09
CA PRO A 91 -2.31 7.25 11.52
C PRO A 91 -1.26 6.37 12.23
N SER A 92 -1.06 6.58 13.51
CA SER A 92 -0.28 5.66 14.34
C SER A 92 -0.86 4.25 14.32
N LEU A 93 -0.05 3.23 14.64
CA LEU A 93 -0.55 1.85 14.69
C LEU A 93 -1.60 1.65 15.78
N GLU A 94 -1.55 2.41 16.85
CA GLU A 94 -2.55 2.38 17.92
C GLU A 94 -3.89 2.94 17.43
N GLU A 95 -3.89 4.08 16.75
CA GLU A 95 -5.08 4.66 16.12
C GLU A 95 -5.62 3.74 15.02
N ALA A 96 -4.74 3.18 14.19
CA ALA A 96 -5.11 2.22 13.15
C ALA A 96 -5.79 0.97 13.74
N ALA A 97 -5.30 0.45 14.87
CA ALA A 97 -5.94 -0.68 15.56
C ALA A 97 -7.38 -0.34 16.00
N SER A 98 -7.63 0.89 16.42
CA SER A 98 -8.98 1.37 16.77
C SER A 98 -9.87 1.55 15.54
N ILE A 99 -9.35 2.14 14.46
CA ILE A 99 -10.13 2.49 13.27
C ILE A 99 -10.41 1.25 12.40
N LEU A 100 -9.39 0.38 12.23
CA LEU A 100 -9.38 -0.73 11.28
C LEU A 100 -9.56 -2.10 11.97
N GLY A 101 -9.54 -2.16 13.29
CA GLY A 101 -9.56 -3.41 14.05
C GLY A 101 -10.95 -4.01 14.29
N GLY A 102 -12.01 -3.21 14.15
CA GLY A 102 -13.35 -3.59 14.58
C GLY A 102 -14.24 -4.20 13.48
N PRO A 103 -15.39 -4.77 13.87
CA PRO A 103 -16.37 -5.33 12.94
C PRO A 103 -17.13 -4.28 12.13
N GLY A 104 -16.94 -2.99 12.40
CA GLY A 104 -17.64 -1.87 11.74
C GLY A 104 -17.12 -1.49 10.36
N ASP A 105 -16.24 -2.31 9.76
CA ASP A 105 -15.68 -2.11 8.41
C ASP A 105 -15.56 -3.47 7.67
N PRO A 106 -16.70 -4.11 7.37
CA PRO A 106 -16.70 -5.45 6.78
C PRO A 106 -16.07 -5.53 5.41
N TYR A 107 -16.11 -4.44 4.63
CA TYR A 107 -15.52 -4.35 3.30
C TYR A 107 -14.09 -3.81 3.32
N GLY A 108 -13.59 -3.34 4.45
CA GLY A 108 -12.28 -2.71 4.55
C GLY A 108 -12.20 -1.32 3.90
N THR A 109 -13.34 -0.66 3.67
CA THR A 109 -13.37 0.65 2.99
C THR A 109 -12.62 1.75 3.74
N LYS A 110 -12.45 1.64 5.06
CA LYS A 110 -11.59 2.53 5.83
C LYS A 110 -10.10 2.31 5.54
N SER A 111 -9.72 1.07 5.17
CA SER A 111 -8.31 0.72 4.96
C SER A 111 -7.71 1.43 3.75
N PHE A 112 -8.49 1.66 2.68
CA PHE A 112 -7.94 2.32 1.50
C PHE A 112 -7.69 3.82 1.71
N SER A 113 -8.19 4.41 2.79
CA SER A 113 -7.91 5.83 3.11
C SER A 113 -6.54 6.06 3.73
N PHE A 114 -5.77 5.01 4.00
CA PHE A 114 -4.50 5.10 4.71
C PHE A 114 -3.43 4.20 4.08
N GLY A 115 -2.20 4.70 4.04
CA GLY A 115 -1.06 3.96 3.53
C GLY A 115 -1.17 3.69 2.05
N GLY A 116 -1.10 2.42 1.66
CA GLY A 116 -1.23 1.94 0.29
C GLY A 116 -1.91 0.58 0.24
N ALA A 117 -3.23 0.58 0.10
CA ALA A 117 -4.04 -0.62 -0.04
C ALA A 117 -3.85 -1.27 -1.42
N PHE A 118 -3.80 -2.59 -1.48
CA PHE A 118 -3.87 -3.34 -2.74
C PHE A 118 -5.32 -3.58 -3.12
N LEU A 119 -5.64 -3.37 -4.38
CA LEU A 119 -6.99 -3.46 -4.93
C LEU A 119 -7.06 -4.63 -5.90
N VAL A 120 -7.85 -5.64 -5.58
CA VAL A 120 -8.04 -6.88 -6.35
C VAL A 120 -9.47 -7.36 -6.09
N PRO A 121 -10.23 -7.86 -7.07
CA PRO A 121 -9.92 -8.09 -8.48
C PRO A 121 -10.28 -6.92 -9.40
N PHE A 122 -10.54 -5.74 -8.89
CA PHE A 122 -10.74 -4.52 -9.66
C PHE A 122 -10.26 -3.30 -8.87
N ALA A 123 -9.84 -2.28 -9.59
CA ALA A 123 -9.54 -0.97 -9.07
C ALA A 123 -10.70 -0.01 -9.36
N ASN A 124 -10.73 1.09 -8.63
CA ASN A 124 -11.72 2.14 -8.83
C ASN A 124 -13.16 1.63 -8.62
N ARG A 125 -14.11 2.10 -9.40
CA ARG A 125 -15.55 1.90 -9.21
C ARG A 125 -16.11 0.86 -10.17
N ILE A 126 -17.20 0.19 -9.77
CA ILE A 126 -18.10 -0.56 -10.64
C ILE A 126 -19.51 0.01 -10.42
N ILE A 127 -20.11 0.43 -11.52
CA ILE A 127 -21.39 1.12 -11.56
C ILE A 127 -22.41 0.26 -12.30
N GLY A 128 -23.69 0.43 -12.00
CA GLY A 128 -24.76 -0.28 -12.70
C GLY A 128 -26.11 -0.09 -12.03
N PRO A 129 -27.13 -0.81 -12.47
CA PRO A 129 -28.44 -0.80 -11.83
C PRO A 129 -28.34 -1.23 -10.37
N LEU A 130 -28.95 -0.43 -9.48
CA LEU A 130 -29.03 -0.73 -8.06
C LEU A 130 -30.21 -1.66 -7.76
N SER A 131 -30.07 -2.50 -6.74
CA SER A 131 -31.20 -3.20 -6.11
C SER A 131 -32.22 -2.21 -5.54
N ASN A 132 -33.45 -2.68 -5.30
CA ASN A 132 -34.52 -1.84 -4.77
C ASN A 132 -34.19 -1.19 -3.42
N ASP A 133 -33.35 -1.81 -2.64
CA ASP A 133 -32.88 -1.28 -1.34
C ASP A 133 -31.55 -0.48 -1.43
N GLY A 134 -31.00 -0.34 -2.65
CA GLY A 134 -29.79 0.42 -2.93
C GLY A 134 -28.50 -0.20 -2.39
N LYS A 135 -28.52 -1.48 -1.97
CA LYS A 135 -27.36 -2.11 -1.32
C LYS A 135 -26.46 -2.85 -2.27
N THR A 136 -26.93 -3.22 -3.45
CA THR A 136 -26.14 -3.95 -4.43
C THR A 136 -26.19 -3.26 -5.78
N VAL A 137 -25.12 -3.42 -6.55
CA VAL A 137 -24.97 -2.96 -7.93
C VAL A 137 -24.82 -4.18 -8.85
N SER A 138 -25.53 -4.16 -9.99
CA SER A 138 -25.48 -5.23 -10.99
C SER A 138 -24.75 -4.76 -12.23
N PHE A 139 -23.93 -5.64 -12.80
CA PHE A 139 -23.19 -5.42 -14.05
C PHE A 139 -23.05 -6.74 -14.81
N GLU A 140 -22.46 -6.70 -15.99
CA GLU A 140 -22.29 -7.86 -16.85
C GLU A 140 -20.85 -7.93 -17.39
N TRP A 141 -20.31 -9.13 -17.45
CA TRP A 141 -19.06 -9.41 -18.12
C TRP A 141 -19.22 -10.61 -19.07
N GLN A 142 -18.95 -10.42 -20.35
CA GLN A 142 -19.06 -11.44 -21.40
C GLN A 142 -20.41 -12.18 -21.41
N GLY A 143 -21.52 -11.46 -21.21
CA GLY A 143 -22.87 -12.02 -21.16
C GLY A 143 -23.24 -12.70 -19.84
N HIS A 144 -22.37 -12.66 -18.83
CA HIS A 144 -22.63 -13.19 -17.51
C HIS A 144 -22.98 -12.07 -16.53
N PRO A 145 -24.23 -12.01 -16.04
CA PRO A 145 -24.64 -11.02 -15.05
C PRO A 145 -23.96 -11.30 -13.70
N PHE A 146 -23.61 -10.23 -13.00
CA PHE A 146 -22.99 -10.29 -11.70
C PHE A 146 -23.49 -9.19 -10.77
N THR A 147 -23.37 -9.39 -9.47
CA THR A 147 -23.85 -8.44 -8.46
C THR A 147 -22.83 -8.35 -7.34
N LEU A 148 -22.51 -7.11 -6.94
CA LEU A 148 -21.64 -6.77 -5.82
C LEU A 148 -22.37 -5.87 -4.83
N ASP A 149 -21.89 -5.84 -3.59
CA ASP A 149 -22.33 -4.87 -2.62
C ASP A 149 -21.92 -3.45 -3.05
N ALA A 150 -22.85 -2.51 -2.96
CA ALA A 150 -22.61 -1.09 -3.17
C ALA A 150 -21.99 -0.51 -1.88
N ASN A 151 -20.71 -0.79 -1.67
CA ASN A 151 -19.98 -0.51 -0.44
C ASN A 151 -19.49 0.95 -0.31
N TRP A 152 -19.82 1.82 -1.28
CA TRP A 152 -19.40 3.23 -1.30
C TRP A 152 -20.45 4.13 -1.93
N LYS A 153 -20.45 5.40 -1.53
CA LYS A 153 -21.11 6.50 -2.22
C LYS A 153 -20.40 7.82 -1.90
N GLY A 154 -20.54 8.81 -2.76
CA GLY A 154 -20.07 10.17 -2.55
C GLY A 154 -20.69 10.82 -1.31
N LYS A 155 -20.17 11.98 -0.94
CA LYS A 155 -20.60 12.68 0.31
C LYS A 155 -21.95 13.39 0.18
N LYS A 156 -22.36 13.75 -1.03
CA LYS A 156 -23.62 14.46 -1.24
C LYS A 156 -24.82 13.52 -1.07
N PRO A 157 -25.97 14.06 -0.67
CA PRO A 157 -27.19 13.26 -0.52
C PRO A 157 -27.60 12.51 -1.79
N GLU A 158 -27.43 13.16 -2.95
CA GLU A 158 -27.76 12.65 -4.29
C GLU A 158 -26.70 11.68 -4.86
N ALA A 159 -25.57 11.49 -4.21
CA ALA A 159 -24.53 10.58 -4.68
C ALA A 159 -25.04 9.15 -4.82
N VAL A 160 -24.65 8.48 -5.89
CA VAL A 160 -25.12 7.15 -6.26
C VAL A 160 -24.28 6.08 -5.59
N PRO A 161 -24.87 5.11 -4.85
CA PRO A 161 -24.14 3.97 -4.32
C PRO A 161 -23.53 3.11 -5.44
N HIS A 162 -22.31 2.59 -5.22
CA HIS A 162 -21.57 1.77 -6.17
C HIS A 162 -20.56 0.88 -5.44
N ALA A 163 -20.02 -0.14 -6.14
CA ALA A 163 -18.90 -0.91 -5.61
C ALA A 163 -17.57 -0.17 -5.85
N ILE A 164 -16.62 -0.29 -4.91
CA ILE A 164 -15.31 0.38 -5.03
C ILE A 164 -14.16 -0.49 -4.50
N HIS A 165 -13.02 -0.44 -5.19
CA HIS A 165 -11.69 -0.87 -4.75
C HIS A 165 -11.52 -2.35 -4.42
N GLY A 166 -12.22 -3.23 -5.14
CA GLY A 166 -12.01 -4.68 -5.05
C GLY A 166 -12.54 -5.31 -3.76
N LEU A 167 -12.10 -6.53 -3.50
CA LEU A 167 -12.72 -7.42 -2.51
C LEU A 167 -11.75 -7.90 -1.41
N ILE A 168 -10.47 -7.45 -1.43
CA ILE A 168 -9.46 -7.94 -0.48
C ILE A 168 -9.16 -7.00 0.69
N LEU A 169 -9.73 -5.79 0.72
CA LEU A 169 -9.39 -4.76 1.69
C LEU A 169 -9.56 -5.18 3.16
N ALA A 170 -10.55 -6.04 3.44
CA ALA A 170 -10.80 -6.61 4.77
C ALA A 170 -10.21 -8.03 4.94
N SER A 171 -9.60 -8.58 3.90
CA SER A 171 -9.13 -9.97 3.91
C SER A 171 -7.96 -10.17 4.85
N LYS A 172 -7.99 -11.29 5.57
CA LYS A 172 -6.83 -11.83 6.27
C LYS A 172 -5.91 -12.53 5.28
N THR A 173 -4.62 -12.52 5.60
CA THR A 173 -3.59 -13.13 4.77
C THR A 173 -3.05 -14.38 5.43
N ASP A 174 -3.02 -15.47 4.70
CA ASP A 174 -2.45 -16.74 5.14
C ASP A 174 -0.95 -16.79 4.75
N ASP A 175 -0.23 -17.75 5.33
CA ASP A 175 1.18 -18.04 5.03
C ASP A 175 2.12 -16.83 5.09
N VAL A 176 1.86 -15.90 6.01
CA VAL A 176 2.69 -14.70 6.18
C VAL A 176 4.11 -15.09 6.56
N LYS A 177 5.08 -14.75 5.71
CA LYS A 177 6.49 -15.09 5.89
C LYS A 177 7.35 -13.83 5.74
N GLN A 178 8.41 -13.78 6.55
CA GLN A 178 9.48 -12.78 6.41
C GLN A 178 10.77 -13.48 6.01
N THR A 179 11.48 -12.92 5.05
CA THR A 179 12.78 -13.39 4.58
C THR A 179 13.77 -12.25 4.48
N ALA A 180 15.05 -12.58 4.45
CA ALA A 180 16.15 -11.63 4.27
C ALA A 180 17.18 -12.19 3.31
N ALA A 181 17.62 -11.36 2.36
CA ALA A 181 18.70 -11.67 1.43
C ALA A 181 19.62 -10.46 1.32
N GLY A 182 20.80 -10.52 1.96
CA GLY A 182 21.67 -9.36 2.13
C GLY A 182 20.94 -8.24 2.88
N ASP A 183 20.92 -7.03 2.30
CA ASP A 183 20.22 -5.86 2.87
C ASP A 183 18.71 -5.86 2.59
N THR A 184 18.24 -6.70 1.67
CA THR A 184 16.81 -6.76 1.32
C THR A 184 16.03 -7.57 2.33
N LYS A 185 14.94 -6.99 2.83
CA LYS A 185 13.95 -7.64 3.69
C LYS A 185 12.65 -7.78 2.93
N THR A 186 11.99 -8.92 3.03
CA THR A 186 10.74 -9.17 2.31
C THR A 186 9.70 -9.77 3.26
N VAL A 187 8.47 -9.28 3.17
CA VAL A 187 7.28 -9.95 3.70
C VAL A 187 6.42 -10.43 2.53
N SER A 188 5.88 -11.62 2.64
CA SER A 188 4.94 -12.19 1.67
C SER A 188 3.82 -12.94 2.37
N GLY A 189 2.69 -13.10 1.68
CA GLY A 189 1.56 -13.89 2.13
C GLY A 189 0.58 -14.14 1.00
N VAL A 190 -0.42 -14.97 1.23
CA VAL A 190 -1.44 -15.38 0.27
C VAL A 190 -2.82 -15.13 0.85
N ILE A 191 -3.71 -14.56 0.06
CA ILE A 191 -5.14 -14.53 0.34
C ILE A 191 -5.75 -15.63 -0.52
N HIS A 192 -6.10 -16.75 0.13
CA HIS A 192 -6.69 -17.88 -0.58
C HIS A 192 -8.14 -17.62 -0.97
N ASN A 193 -8.55 -18.25 -2.04
CA ASN A 193 -9.93 -18.32 -2.50
C ASN A 193 -10.91 -18.54 -1.33
N GLY A 194 -11.91 -17.66 -1.21
CA GLY A 194 -12.90 -17.68 -0.12
C GLY A 194 -12.63 -16.69 1.01
N ASN A 195 -11.47 -16.03 1.05
CA ASN A 195 -11.18 -14.91 1.95
C ASN A 195 -11.62 -13.54 1.38
N PHE A 196 -12.25 -13.50 0.20
CA PHE A 196 -12.87 -12.29 -0.31
C PHE A 196 -14.12 -11.93 0.51
N SER A 197 -14.42 -10.64 0.60
CA SER A 197 -15.61 -10.17 1.32
C SER A 197 -16.90 -10.65 0.69
N GLU A 198 -16.88 -10.93 -0.62
CA GLU A 198 -18.02 -11.43 -1.40
C GLU A 198 -17.54 -12.22 -2.64
N PRO A 199 -18.45 -12.96 -3.33
CA PRO A 199 -18.08 -13.79 -4.47
C PRO A 199 -17.56 -12.97 -5.65
N TRP A 200 -16.77 -13.62 -6.51
CA TRP A 200 -16.32 -13.16 -7.82
C TRP A 200 -16.62 -14.21 -8.88
N PHE A 201 -16.32 -13.95 -10.15
CA PHE A 201 -16.65 -14.85 -11.27
C PHE A 201 -16.02 -16.24 -11.15
N SER A 202 -14.84 -16.32 -10.56
CA SER A 202 -14.15 -17.57 -10.27
C SER A 202 -13.51 -17.50 -8.88
N LYS A 203 -12.62 -18.42 -8.60
CA LYS A 203 -11.85 -18.51 -7.36
C LYS A 203 -10.43 -18.04 -7.61
N THR A 204 -9.98 -17.03 -6.88
CA THR A 204 -8.68 -16.39 -7.08
C THR A 204 -7.82 -16.49 -5.83
N ASP A 205 -6.61 -17.05 -5.96
CA ASP A 205 -5.57 -16.87 -4.96
C ASP A 205 -4.79 -15.59 -5.28
N VAL A 206 -4.58 -14.75 -4.27
CA VAL A 206 -3.82 -13.49 -4.40
C VAL A 206 -2.57 -13.57 -3.54
N SER A 207 -1.42 -13.70 -4.18
CA SER A 207 -0.11 -13.65 -3.51
C SER A 207 0.41 -12.23 -3.51
N ILE A 208 0.80 -11.72 -2.33
CA ILE A 208 1.30 -10.35 -2.18
C ILE A 208 2.66 -10.39 -1.50
N SER A 209 3.60 -9.60 -2.01
CA SER A 209 4.90 -9.40 -1.36
C SER A 209 5.35 -7.95 -1.40
N VAL A 210 6.02 -7.54 -0.33
CA VAL A 210 6.69 -6.24 -0.21
C VAL A 210 8.14 -6.49 0.15
N SER A 211 9.05 -5.97 -0.67
CA SER A 211 10.50 -6.04 -0.44
C SER A 211 11.06 -4.66 -0.19
N LEU A 212 11.87 -4.53 0.85
CA LEU A 212 12.54 -3.31 1.29
C LEU A 212 14.05 -3.46 1.14
N SER A 213 14.69 -2.57 0.39
CA SER A 213 16.13 -2.32 0.36
C SER A 213 16.41 -0.84 0.60
N GLY A 214 17.69 -0.43 0.68
CA GLY A 214 18.04 0.99 0.80
C GLY A 214 17.59 1.83 -0.38
N ASP A 215 17.69 1.26 -1.58
CA ASP A 215 17.44 1.98 -2.83
C ASP A 215 16.00 1.84 -3.34
N ALA A 216 15.26 0.83 -2.87
CA ALA A 216 13.93 0.54 -3.41
C ALA A 216 12.98 -0.11 -2.40
N VAL A 217 11.69 0.19 -2.57
CA VAL A 217 10.59 -0.64 -2.09
C VAL A 217 9.90 -1.25 -3.32
N ILE A 218 9.75 -2.57 -3.33
CA ILE A 218 9.08 -3.27 -4.43
C ILE A 218 7.84 -3.96 -3.89
N ALA A 219 6.68 -3.64 -4.46
CA ALA A 219 5.43 -4.33 -4.20
C ALA A 219 5.07 -5.22 -5.39
N THR A 220 4.67 -6.45 -5.12
CA THR A 220 4.26 -7.42 -6.13
C THR A 220 2.95 -8.06 -5.71
N VAL A 221 1.99 -8.13 -6.62
CA VAL A 221 0.72 -8.84 -6.47
C VAL A 221 0.58 -9.79 -7.63
N GLU A 222 0.37 -11.07 -7.35
CA GLU A 222 0.01 -12.08 -8.33
C GLU A 222 -1.41 -12.57 -8.02
N ALA A 223 -2.29 -12.50 -9.01
CA ALA A 223 -3.61 -13.13 -8.97
C ALA A 223 -3.59 -14.38 -9.84
N LYS A 224 -4.03 -15.51 -9.27
CA LYS A 224 -4.12 -16.79 -9.95
C LYS A 224 -5.53 -17.34 -9.89
N ASN A 225 -6.11 -17.62 -11.04
CA ASN A 225 -7.39 -18.31 -11.12
C ASN A 225 -7.22 -19.78 -10.72
N VAL A 226 -7.71 -20.15 -9.53
CA VAL A 226 -7.71 -21.52 -9.00
C VAL A 226 -9.07 -22.20 -9.09
N GLY A 227 -10.05 -21.50 -9.69
CA GLY A 227 -11.39 -22.05 -9.97
C GLY A 227 -11.47 -22.73 -11.34
N ASP A 228 -12.70 -22.97 -11.77
CA ASP A 228 -13.04 -23.72 -12.98
C ASP A 228 -13.64 -22.87 -14.11
N LYS A 229 -13.78 -21.55 -13.90
CA LYS A 229 -14.35 -20.61 -14.86
C LYS A 229 -13.36 -19.50 -15.21
N PRO A 230 -13.46 -18.88 -16.40
CA PRO A 230 -12.75 -17.64 -16.67
C PRO A 230 -13.19 -16.54 -15.73
N GLU A 231 -12.28 -15.60 -15.44
CA GLU A 231 -12.57 -14.43 -14.62
C GLU A 231 -11.84 -13.18 -15.13
N PRO A 232 -12.43 -11.96 -14.97
CA PRO A 232 -11.74 -10.71 -15.20
C PRO A 232 -10.98 -10.31 -13.95
N VAL A 233 -9.72 -9.85 -14.11
CA VAL A 233 -8.87 -9.42 -13.02
C VAL A 233 -8.26 -8.06 -13.33
N GLY A 234 -8.53 -7.10 -12.45
CA GLY A 234 -7.81 -5.83 -12.35
C GLY A 234 -7.01 -5.80 -11.06
N ILE A 235 -5.83 -5.18 -11.10
CA ILE A 235 -4.96 -5.03 -9.93
C ILE A 235 -4.46 -3.60 -9.87
N ALA A 236 -4.46 -3.02 -8.66
CA ALA A 236 -3.87 -1.71 -8.40
C ALA A 236 -3.29 -1.61 -6.99
N TRP A 237 -2.60 -0.51 -6.75
CA TRP A 237 -2.13 -0.08 -5.45
C TRP A 237 -2.54 1.37 -5.23
N HIS A 238 -3.09 1.69 -4.06
CA HIS A 238 -3.68 2.99 -3.71
C HIS A 238 -2.86 3.70 -2.62
N PRO A 239 -1.64 4.17 -2.91
CA PRO A 239 -0.78 4.82 -1.93
C PRO A 239 -1.10 6.30 -1.80
N TYR A 240 -1.13 6.80 -0.58
CA TYR A 240 -1.18 8.22 -0.28
C TYR A 240 0.21 8.72 0.10
N PHE A 241 0.91 9.38 -0.81
CA PHE A 241 2.24 9.93 -0.54
C PHE A 241 2.14 11.26 0.19
N ASN A 242 2.80 11.36 1.34
CA ASN A 242 2.92 12.62 2.06
C ASN A 242 3.76 13.63 1.26
N LEU A 243 3.41 14.89 1.41
CA LEU A 243 4.21 16.03 0.96
C LEU A 243 4.93 16.61 2.19
N PRO A 244 6.22 16.30 2.41
CA PRO A 244 6.91 16.65 3.64
C PRO A 244 7.03 18.16 3.92
N SER A 245 6.94 19.02 2.89
CA SER A 245 6.85 20.47 3.07
C SER A 245 5.48 20.94 3.50
N GLY A 246 4.44 20.15 3.22
CA GLY A 246 3.04 20.55 3.35
C GLY A 246 2.57 21.53 2.27
N ASP A 247 3.42 21.91 1.32
CA ASP A 247 3.10 22.82 0.22
C ASP A 247 2.65 22.06 -1.02
N ARG A 248 1.37 21.66 -1.02
CA ARG A 248 0.75 20.96 -2.14
C ARG A 248 0.80 21.75 -3.46
N LYS A 249 0.63 23.06 -3.40
CA LYS A 249 0.57 23.90 -4.61
C LYS A 249 1.87 23.89 -5.40
N GLN A 250 3.01 23.83 -4.70
CA GLN A 250 4.34 23.77 -5.31
C GLN A 250 4.79 22.34 -5.62
N ALA A 251 4.13 21.33 -5.06
CA ALA A 251 4.40 19.95 -5.40
C ALA A 251 4.19 19.71 -6.88
N ARG A 252 5.10 18.95 -7.52
CA ARG A 252 5.12 18.73 -8.96
C ARG A 252 4.81 17.27 -9.27
N LEU A 253 3.85 17.05 -10.13
CA LEU A 253 3.41 15.74 -10.59
C LEU A 253 3.92 15.46 -12.00
N HIS A 254 4.43 14.25 -12.24
CA HIS A 254 4.62 13.67 -13.55
C HIS A 254 3.78 12.40 -13.69
N VAL A 255 3.03 12.30 -14.78
CA VAL A 255 2.30 11.10 -15.21
C VAL A 255 2.58 10.87 -16.68
N ALA A 256 2.94 9.64 -17.04
CA ALA A 256 3.28 9.28 -18.42
C ALA A 256 2.07 9.22 -19.39
N GLY A 257 0.84 9.38 -18.89
CA GLY A 257 -0.39 9.34 -19.69
C GLY A 257 -0.68 10.63 -20.42
N ASP A 258 -1.01 10.56 -21.71
CA ASP A 258 -1.36 11.73 -22.53
C ASP A 258 -2.87 11.87 -22.79
N GLN A 259 -3.66 10.95 -22.30
CA GLN A 259 -5.12 10.99 -22.29
C GLN A 259 -5.66 10.88 -20.86
N ARG A 260 -6.80 11.47 -20.62
CA ARG A 260 -7.52 11.46 -19.34
C ARG A 260 -8.96 11.01 -19.56
N ALA A 261 -9.43 10.06 -18.74
CA ALA A 261 -10.83 9.70 -18.73
C ALA A 261 -11.68 10.87 -18.22
N GLU A 262 -12.70 11.28 -18.99
CA GLU A 262 -13.66 12.28 -18.54
C GLU A 262 -14.59 11.67 -17.50
N VAL A 263 -14.85 12.41 -16.41
CA VAL A 263 -15.81 12.03 -15.37
C VAL A 263 -17.01 12.98 -15.35
N ASN A 264 -18.17 12.48 -14.88
CA ASN A 264 -19.39 13.26 -14.79
C ASN A 264 -19.28 14.44 -13.81
N ASN A 265 -18.66 14.22 -12.67
CA ASN A 265 -18.39 15.20 -11.62
C ASN A 265 -17.34 14.63 -10.64
N TYR A 266 -16.87 15.45 -9.66
CA TYR A 266 -15.94 15.01 -8.64
C TYR A 266 -16.60 14.54 -7.32
N ASP A 267 -17.89 14.32 -7.30
CA ASP A 267 -18.59 13.69 -6.17
C ASP A 267 -18.78 12.18 -6.39
N ASP A 268 -19.20 11.79 -7.59
CA ASP A 268 -19.37 10.39 -8.00
C ASP A 268 -18.14 9.83 -8.70
N VAL A 269 -17.50 10.66 -9.54
CA VAL A 269 -16.33 10.32 -10.36
C VAL A 269 -16.63 9.17 -11.34
N PHE A 270 -17.83 9.19 -11.94
CA PHE A 270 -18.22 8.18 -12.93
C PHE A 270 -17.68 8.54 -14.30
N PRO A 271 -17.08 7.61 -15.03
CA PRO A 271 -16.56 7.87 -16.36
C PRO A 271 -17.72 8.13 -17.35
N THR A 272 -17.47 8.98 -18.33
CA THR A 272 -18.44 9.25 -19.43
C THR A 272 -18.16 8.40 -20.68
N GLY A 273 -17.10 7.56 -20.64
CA GLY A 273 -16.61 6.80 -21.80
C GLY A 273 -15.75 7.59 -22.76
N LYS A 274 -15.47 8.87 -22.48
CA LYS A 274 -14.62 9.71 -23.32
C LYS A 274 -13.19 9.78 -22.76
N LEU A 275 -12.23 9.66 -23.67
CA LEU A 275 -10.82 9.93 -23.40
C LEU A 275 -10.45 11.30 -23.99
N LEU A 276 -10.08 12.23 -23.11
CA LEU A 276 -9.72 13.59 -23.49
C LEU A 276 -8.18 13.71 -23.56
N PRO A 277 -7.61 14.37 -24.60
CA PRO A 277 -6.19 14.65 -24.60
C PRO A 277 -5.82 15.56 -23.43
N SER A 278 -4.76 15.21 -22.71
CA SER A 278 -4.25 16.02 -21.59
C SER A 278 -3.30 17.12 -22.07
N GLN A 279 -2.63 16.90 -23.22
CA GLN A 279 -1.63 17.80 -23.76
C GLN A 279 -2.18 19.20 -23.99
N GLY A 280 -1.45 20.23 -23.53
CA GLY A 280 -1.82 21.64 -23.66
C GLY A 280 -2.95 22.10 -22.73
N THR A 281 -3.43 21.23 -21.84
CA THR A 281 -4.47 21.54 -20.85
C THR A 281 -3.87 21.71 -19.45
N PRO A 282 -4.65 22.16 -18.45
CA PRO A 282 -4.21 22.13 -17.05
C PRO A 282 -3.81 20.74 -16.56
N TYR A 283 -4.33 19.67 -17.17
CA TYR A 283 -4.10 18.26 -16.82
C TYR A 283 -2.89 17.63 -17.54
N ASP A 284 -2.09 18.40 -18.26
CA ASP A 284 -0.86 17.92 -18.89
C ASP A 284 0.28 17.81 -17.86
N PHE A 285 0.50 16.59 -17.37
CA PHE A 285 1.58 16.24 -16.45
C PHE A 285 2.68 15.40 -17.11
N THR A 286 2.78 15.41 -18.43
CA THR A 286 3.74 14.58 -19.19
C THR A 286 5.17 15.11 -19.16
N ALA A 287 5.38 16.36 -18.73
CA ALA A 287 6.70 16.98 -18.69
C ALA A 287 7.64 16.26 -17.70
N LYS A 288 8.88 15.99 -18.13
CA LYS A 288 9.93 15.49 -17.22
C LYS A 288 10.20 16.52 -16.13
N GLY A 289 10.38 16.05 -14.88
CA GLY A 289 10.51 16.89 -13.69
C GLY A 289 9.18 17.51 -13.23
N GLY A 290 8.07 17.02 -13.80
CA GLY A 290 6.70 17.28 -13.36
C GLY A 290 6.23 18.73 -13.60
N LYS A 291 4.94 18.94 -13.42
CA LYS A 291 4.25 20.23 -13.41
C LYS A 291 3.66 20.48 -12.03
N ALA A 292 3.71 21.71 -11.54
CA ALA A 292 3.12 22.09 -10.27
C ALA A 292 1.62 21.80 -10.24
N LEU A 293 1.12 21.28 -9.12
CA LEU A 293 -0.30 20.96 -8.92
C LEU A 293 -1.16 22.23 -8.87
N GLY A 294 -0.62 23.35 -8.34
CA GLY A 294 -1.35 24.60 -8.21
C GLY A 294 -2.66 24.44 -7.43
N ASP A 295 -3.71 25.09 -7.92
CA ASP A 295 -5.07 25.04 -7.35
C ASP A 295 -5.96 23.99 -8.04
N LEU A 296 -5.39 23.03 -8.75
CA LEU A 296 -6.14 21.99 -9.45
C LEU A 296 -6.51 20.85 -8.48
N PHE A 297 -7.80 20.65 -8.27
CA PHE A 297 -8.31 19.42 -7.63
C PHE A 297 -8.18 18.26 -8.62
N LEU A 298 -7.72 17.11 -8.14
CA LEU A 298 -7.59 15.90 -8.96
C LEU A 298 -8.31 14.73 -8.30
N ASP A 299 -9.11 14.03 -9.07
CA ASP A 299 -9.60 12.65 -8.89
C ASP A 299 -9.81 12.08 -10.30
N ASP A 300 -8.68 11.92 -10.99
CA ASP A 300 -8.65 11.71 -12.44
C ASP A 300 -7.80 10.51 -12.82
N ASN A 301 -8.19 9.86 -13.91
CA ASN A 301 -7.54 8.67 -14.42
C ASN A 301 -6.83 8.97 -15.75
N TRP A 302 -5.49 8.85 -15.78
CA TRP A 302 -4.68 9.00 -16.98
C TRP A 302 -4.44 7.68 -17.65
N THR A 303 -4.66 7.65 -18.95
CA THR A 303 -4.53 6.48 -19.83
C THR A 303 -3.50 6.73 -20.93
N ASN A 304 -3.34 5.77 -21.83
CA ASN A 304 -2.36 5.82 -22.93
C ASN A 304 -0.95 6.13 -22.42
N LEU A 305 -0.51 5.34 -21.41
CA LEU A 305 0.78 5.54 -20.78
C LEU A 305 1.92 5.30 -21.77
N LYS A 306 2.83 6.27 -21.90
CA LYS A 306 4.10 6.08 -22.61
C LYS A 306 4.95 5.06 -21.86
N LYS A 307 5.19 3.93 -22.52
CA LYS A 307 6.02 2.83 -22.02
C LYS A 307 7.31 2.77 -22.83
N ASP A 308 8.39 2.34 -22.16
CA ASP A 308 9.64 2.01 -22.86
C ASP A 308 9.55 0.67 -23.61
N SER A 309 10.68 0.21 -24.20
CA SER A 309 10.78 -1.05 -24.94
C SER A 309 10.41 -2.29 -24.10
N ASP A 310 10.57 -2.19 -22.77
CA ASP A 310 10.27 -3.28 -21.85
C ASP A 310 8.82 -3.23 -21.32
N GLY A 311 8.05 -2.23 -21.78
CA GLY A 311 6.67 -2.01 -21.36
C GLY A 311 6.54 -1.30 -20.01
N ILE A 312 7.60 -0.63 -19.56
CA ILE A 312 7.70 0.07 -18.28
C ILE A 312 7.28 1.53 -18.45
N SER A 313 6.50 2.04 -17.50
CA SER A 313 6.18 3.45 -17.35
C SER A 313 6.45 3.92 -15.93
N TYR A 314 6.47 5.22 -15.70
CA TYR A 314 6.63 5.76 -14.36
C TYR A 314 5.80 7.02 -14.14
N SER A 315 5.49 7.28 -12.89
CA SER A 315 4.96 8.54 -12.39
C SER A 315 5.88 9.08 -11.30
N GLU A 316 5.87 10.38 -11.06
CA GLU A 316 6.67 11.01 -10.02
C GLU A 316 5.86 12.05 -9.26
N ILE A 317 6.13 12.13 -7.96
CA ILE A 317 5.81 13.31 -7.16
C ILE A 317 7.10 13.92 -6.63
N ILE A 318 7.22 15.22 -6.80
CA ILE A 318 8.36 16.02 -6.38
C ILE A 318 7.86 17.09 -5.41
N ASP A 319 8.47 17.17 -4.25
CA ASP A 319 8.28 18.26 -3.28
C ASP A 319 9.56 19.12 -3.26
N PRO A 320 9.61 20.23 -4.03
CA PRO A 320 10.82 21.02 -4.18
C PRO A 320 11.30 21.65 -2.88
N ALA A 321 10.37 22.11 -2.03
CA ALA A 321 10.70 22.72 -0.74
C ALA A 321 11.27 21.71 0.27
N ALA A 322 10.89 20.44 0.11
CA ALA A 322 11.46 19.33 0.88
C ALA A 322 12.73 18.76 0.26
N LYS A 323 13.12 19.16 -0.95
CA LYS A 323 14.21 18.55 -1.73
C LYS A 323 14.03 17.03 -1.82
N TYR A 324 12.84 16.60 -2.17
CA TYR A 324 12.40 15.22 -2.13
C TYR A 324 11.64 14.89 -3.41
N GLY A 325 11.92 13.74 -3.97
CA GLY A 325 11.14 13.13 -5.04
C GLY A 325 10.99 11.63 -4.84
N ILE A 326 9.84 11.10 -5.21
CA ILE A 326 9.58 9.68 -5.29
C ILE A 326 9.11 9.33 -6.70
N ARG A 327 9.72 8.31 -7.29
CA ARG A 327 9.33 7.72 -8.56
C ARG A 327 8.63 6.41 -8.32
N ILE A 328 7.49 6.24 -8.97
CA ILE A 328 6.67 5.04 -8.96
C ILE A 328 6.83 4.38 -10.34
N VAL A 329 7.65 3.33 -10.41
CA VAL A 329 7.96 2.61 -11.66
C VAL A 329 7.04 1.42 -11.78
N ALA A 330 6.16 1.43 -12.78
CA ALA A 330 5.27 0.31 -13.11
C ALA A 330 6.05 -0.72 -13.95
N LEU A 331 6.45 -1.82 -13.31
CA LEU A 331 7.25 -2.88 -13.92
C LEU A 331 6.40 -3.91 -14.69
N SER A 332 5.07 -3.85 -14.56
CA SER A 332 4.14 -4.74 -15.28
C SER A 332 3.56 -4.05 -16.49
N ARG A 333 3.66 -4.69 -17.65
CA ARG A 333 3.11 -4.18 -18.92
C ARG A 333 1.58 -3.97 -18.89
N HIS A 334 0.86 -4.66 -18.01
CA HIS A 334 -0.58 -4.55 -17.84
C HIS A 334 -1.01 -3.32 -17.04
N VAL A 335 -0.09 -2.56 -16.44
CA VAL A 335 -0.42 -1.24 -15.92
C VAL A 335 -0.71 -0.32 -17.10
N ASN A 336 -1.99 0.02 -17.30
CA ASN A 336 -2.48 0.76 -18.45
C ASN A 336 -2.96 2.16 -18.09
N THR A 337 -3.13 2.42 -16.78
CA THR A 337 -3.66 3.67 -16.31
C THR A 337 -3.07 4.05 -14.95
N VAL A 338 -3.12 5.34 -14.64
CA VAL A 338 -2.74 5.89 -13.33
C VAL A 338 -3.87 6.78 -12.85
N GLN A 339 -4.48 6.41 -11.73
CA GLN A 339 -5.40 7.29 -11.01
C GLN A 339 -4.59 8.25 -10.14
N VAL A 340 -4.99 9.52 -10.10
CA VAL A 340 -4.41 10.51 -9.19
C VAL A 340 -5.53 11.17 -8.42
N TYR A 341 -5.44 11.09 -7.08
CA TYR A 341 -6.31 11.82 -6.18
C TYR A 341 -5.51 12.84 -5.37
N SER A 342 -5.85 14.13 -5.49
CA SER A 342 -5.14 15.20 -4.80
C SER A 342 -6.11 16.34 -4.43
N PRO A 343 -6.75 16.26 -3.26
CA PRO A 343 -7.64 17.30 -2.77
C PRO A 343 -6.86 18.55 -2.35
N LEU A 344 -7.52 19.71 -2.41
CA LEU A 344 -6.87 21.02 -2.26
C LEU A 344 -6.37 21.30 -0.84
N ASP A 345 -7.04 20.74 0.16
CA ASP A 345 -6.84 20.97 1.59
C ASP A 345 -5.92 19.95 2.26
N GLN A 346 -5.42 18.97 1.50
CA GLN A 346 -4.60 17.89 2.04
C GLN A 346 -3.10 18.06 1.71
N LYS A 347 -2.27 17.45 2.54
CA LYS A 347 -0.81 17.44 2.41
C LYS A 347 -0.29 16.10 1.88
N PHE A 348 -1.12 15.41 1.13
CA PHE A 348 -0.79 14.15 0.45
C PHE A 348 -1.31 14.14 -0.98
N ILE A 349 -0.86 13.18 -1.74
CA ILE A 349 -1.35 12.84 -3.07
C ILE A 349 -1.39 11.31 -3.21
N ALA A 350 -2.49 10.77 -3.71
CA ALA A 350 -2.52 9.37 -4.17
C ALA A 350 -2.10 9.30 -5.64
N ILE A 351 -1.22 8.35 -5.98
CA ILE A 351 -0.79 8.06 -7.34
C ILE A 351 -0.84 6.54 -7.50
N GLU A 352 -1.80 6.07 -8.27
CA GLU A 352 -2.25 4.68 -8.26
C GLU A 352 -2.01 4.01 -9.63
N PRO A 353 -0.92 3.27 -9.82
CA PRO A 353 -0.73 2.46 -11.01
C PRO A 353 -1.72 1.29 -11.03
N GLN A 354 -2.59 1.26 -12.06
CA GLN A 354 -3.71 0.35 -12.18
C GLN A 354 -3.69 -0.42 -13.50
N PHE A 355 -4.26 -1.63 -13.53
CA PHE A 355 -4.54 -2.35 -14.76
C PHE A 355 -5.74 -1.73 -15.47
N ASN A 356 -6.87 -1.60 -14.76
CA ASN A 356 -8.15 -1.23 -15.31
C ASN A 356 -8.51 0.24 -15.12
N TYR A 357 -9.31 0.75 -16.02
CA TYR A 357 -9.98 2.04 -15.94
C TYR A 357 -11.07 2.04 -14.86
N ASN A 358 -11.56 3.23 -14.54
CA ASN A 358 -12.74 3.40 -13.71
C ASN A 358 -13.96 2.79 -14.44
N ASP A 359 -14.80 2.05 -13.72
CA ASP A 359 -15.93 1.29 -14.23
C ASP A 359 -15.60 0.39 -15.44
N PRO A 360 -14.72 -0.62 -15.26
CA PRO A 360 -14.18 -1.37 -16.39
C PRO A 360 -15.22 -2.22 -17.15
N PHE A 361 -16.42 -2.38 -16.59
CA PHE A 361 -17.54 -3.11 -17.19
C PHE A 361 -18.62 -2.18 -17.75
N GLY A 362 -18.41 -0.86 -17.62
CA GLY A 362 -19.37 0.14 -18.02
C GLY A 362 -19.64 0.17 -19.51
N LYS A 363 -20.92 0.29 -19.89
CA LYS A 363 -21.34 0.36 -21.30
C LYS A 363 -20.87 1.62 -22.01
N GLU A 364 -20.52 2.66 -21.26
CA GLU A 364 -19.97 3.91 -21.78
C GLU A 364 -18.64 3.74 -22.50
N TRP A 365 -17.88 2.69 -22.17
CA TRP A 365 -16.62 2.38 -22.84
C TRP A 365 -16.79 1.70 -24.21
N GLY A 366 -18.03 1.23 -24.55
CA GLY A 366 -18.30 0.53 -25.79
C GLY A 366 -17.43 -0.73 -25.94
N ASN A 367 -16.61 -0.75 -27.00
CA ASN A 367 -15.67 -1.86 -27.26
C ASN A 367 -14.23 -1.55 -26.86
N SER A 368 -14.01 -0.50 -26.08
CA SER A 368 -12.65 -0.14 -25.62
C SER A 368 -12.10 -1.19 -24.67
N ASP A 369 -10.82 -1.47 -24.78
CA ASP A 369 -10.11 -2.27 -23.77
C ASP A 369 -9.94 -1.41 -22.51
N THR A 370 -10.63 -1.81 -21.44
CA THR A 370 -10.60 -1.13 -20.15
C THR A 370 -9.47 -1.63 -19.24
N GLY A 371 -8.62 -2.54 -19.73
CA GLY A 371 -7.44 -3.04 -19.03
C GLY A 371 -7.68 -4.20 -18.05
N MET A 372 -8.89 -4.76 -18.02
CA MET A 372 -9.15 -6.00 -17.28
C MET A 372 -8.46 -7.18 -17.98
N VAL A 373 -7.74 -7.99 -17.20
CA VAL A 373 -7.08 -9.18 -17.70
C VAL A 373 -8.00 -10.40 -17.52
N THR A 374 -8.31 -11.11 -18.60
CA THR A 374 -9.06 -12.37 -18.51
C THR A 374 -8.11 -13.50 -18.12
N LEU A 375 -8.38 -14.16 -16.99
CA LEU A 375 -7.66 -15.36 -16.54
C LEU A 375 -8.51 -16.61 -16.78
N LEU A 376 -8.03 -17.54 -17.61
CA LEU A 376 -8.58 -18.87 -17.69
C LEU A 376 -8.18 -19.70 -16.46
N PRO A 377 -8.88 -20.80 -16.15
CA PRO A 377 -8.50 -21.71 -15.06
C PRO A 377 -7.02 -22.07 -15.09
N GLY A 378 -6.33 -21.90 -13.97
CA GLY A 378 -4.90 -22.15 -13.80
C GLY A 378 -3.96 -21.02 -14.24
N GLN A 379 -4.45 -19.99 -14.94
CA GLN A 379 -3.63 -18.85 -15.36
C GLN A 379 -3.41 -17.85 -14.20
N SER A 380 -2.32 -17.09 -14.30
CA SER A 380 -2.01 -15.98 -13.38
C SER A 380 -1.58 -14.73 -14.13
N VAL A 381 -1.72 -13.59 -13.44
CA VAL A 381 -1.19 -12.29 -13.87
C VAL A 381 -0.47 -11.62 -12.71
N THR A 382 0.63 -10.93 -13.01
CA THR A 382 1.43 -10.23 -12.00
C THR A 382 1.40 -8.72 -12.23
N TRP A 383 1.05 -7.99 -11.18
CA TRP A 383 1.26 -6.56 -11.03
C TRP A 383 2.50 -6.33 -10.17
N LYS A 384 3.37 -5.42 -10.60
CA LYS A 384 4.62 -5.13 -9.88
C LYS A 384 5.00 -3.67 -10.04
N VAL A 385 5.34 -3.02 -8.92
CA VAL A 385 5.78 -1.63 -8.86
C VAL A 385 7.02 -1.51 -7.99
N LYS A 386 7.93 -0.62 -8.40
CA LYS A 386 9.12 -0.23 -7.65
C LYS A 386 9.05 1.25 -7.31
N LEU A 387 9.32 1.58 -6.05
CA LEU A 387 9.53 2.95 -5.59
C LEU A 387 11.02 3.27 -5.55
N GLU A 388 11.37 4.46 -5.99
CA GLU A 388 12.73 5.02 -5.95
C GLU A 388 12.68 6.41 -5.34
N LEU A 389 13.64 6.73 -4.47
CA LEU A 389 13.82 8.06 -3.91
C LEU A 389 14.89 8.81 -4.67
N PHE A 390 14.69 10.11 -4.85
CA PHE A 390 15.72 10.97 -5.45
C PHE A 390 15.66 12.39 -4.88
N ILE A 391 16.75 13.11 -5.05
CA ILE A 391 16.86 14.55 -4.78
C ILE A 391 16.65 15.24 -6.13
N PRO A 392 15.62 16.10 -6.26
CA PRO A 392 15.28 16.80 -7.51
C PRO A 392 16.34 17.81 -7.93
#